data_e773adcb78f0fe5727eadf6e8da539b0
#
_entry.id   e773adcb78f0fe5727eadf6e8da539b0
#
_cell.length_a   1.000
_cell.length_b   1.000
_cell.length_c   1.000
_cell.angle_alpha   90.00
_cell.angle_beta   90.00
_cell.angle_gamma   90.00
#
_symmetry.space_group_name_H-M   'P 1'
#
loop_
_entity.id
_entity.type
_entity.pdbx_description
1 polymer ?
#
loop_
_entity_poly.entity_id
_entity_poly.type
_entity_poly.pdbx_seq_one_letter_code
_entity_poly.pdbx_strand_id
1 'polypeptide(L)'
;MHTDILIVGGGLSGLALADKLQQAGRDFVLVEARDRLGGRIDVLRDGGSAFDLGPSWFWPGQPRMDTLTRRLGLTVFSQHAAGNLSYEDENGAVQRGVGYASMEGSYRIEGGMMALVTALASQIAPARLKLDAPVVEIDQSGTVTFANGDTITAGQIVLAIPPRVIATIKITPDFDAAVRQSLINIPTWMGGQAKFVATYARPFWRDEGLSGDAMSRHGPMVEIHDASAMDGSPGALFGFIGVPAAQRDGQSDALRAASIAQLGRLFGPEALKPQKTELRDWAYAPQTASALDHQALGGHPRYGLPSALRNLWQGKLIM
;
A
#
# COMPACT_ATOMS: atom_id res chain seq x y z
N MET A 1 -26.97 15.75 1.98
CA MET A 1 -26.26 16.12 0.74
C MET A 1 -26.61 15.11 -0.33
N HIS A 2 -26.69 15.53 -1.64
CA HIS A 2 -26.91 14.61 -2.77
C HIS A 2 -25.76 14.75 -3.78
N THR A 3 -25.40 13.65 -4.46
CA THR A 3 -24.42 13.60 -5.56
C THR A 3 -24.83 12.53 -6.57
N ASP A 4 -24.44 12.66 -7.84
CA ASP A 4 -24.68 11.63 -8.85
C ASP A 4 -23.89 10.36 -8.54
N ILE A 5 -22.61 10.51 -8.18
CA ILE A 5 -21.68 9.40 -7.93
C ILE A 5 -20.99 9.61 -6.58
N LEU A 6 -21.05 8.62 -5.70
CA LEU A 6 -20.27 8.58 -4.47
C LEU A 6 -19.17 7.53 -4.61
N ILE A 7 -17.92 7.95 -4.45
CA ILE A 7 -16.76 7.05 -4.42
C ILE A 7 -16.39 6.82 -2.97
N VAL A 8 -16.42 5.58 -2.50
CA VAL A 8 -16.02 5.18 -1.16
C VAL A 8 -14.60 4.61 -1.22
N GLY A 9 -13.64 5.33 -0.63
CA GLY A 9 -12.23 4.99 -0.57
C GLY A 9 -11.32 5.91 -1.38
N GLY A 10 -10.43 6.63 -0.68
CA GLY A 10 -9.44 7.56 -1.21
C GLY A 10 -8.09 6.91 -1.54
N GLY A 11 -8.07 5.60 -1.83
CA GLY A 11 -6.90 4.90 -2.36
C GLY A 11 -6.65 5.23 -3.83
N LEU A 12 -5.58 4.66 -4.42
CA LEU A 12 -5.19 4.94 -5.80
C LEU A 12 -6.32 4.68 -6.81
N SER A 13 -7.13 3.62 -6.63
CA SER A 13 -8.24 3.29 -7.54
C SER A 13 -9.37 4.32 -7.46
N GLY A 14 -9.76 4.73 -6.24
CA GLY A 14 -10.78 5.76 -6.05
C GLY A 14 -10.35 7.13 -6.59
N LEU A 15 -9.09 7.51 -6.35
CA LEU A 15 -8.52 8.74 -6.90
C LEU A 15 -8.42 8.72 -8.43
N ALA A 16 -8.03 7.59 -9.03
CA ALA A 16 -7.98 7.45 -10.48
C ALA A 16 -9.38 7.56 -11.11
N LEU A 17 -10.41 7.03 -10.47
CA LEU A 17 -11.79 7.22 -10.90
C LEU A 17 -12.23 8.67 -10.73
N ALA A 18 -11.98 9.27 -9.58
CA ALA A 18 -12.33 10.66 -9.29
C ALA A 18 -11.71 11.64 -10.31
N ASP A 19 -10.44 11.44 -10.65
CA ASP A 19 -9.74 12.20 -11.68
C ASP A 19 -10.42 12.05 -13.06
N LYS A 20 -10.84 10.85 -13.45
CA LYS A 20 -11.57 10.62 -14.70
C LYS A 20 -12.95 11.28 -14.72
N LEU A 21 -13.67 11.22 -13.61
CA LEU A 21 -14.96 11.89 -13.47
C LEU A 21 -14.82 13.42 -13.51
N GLN A 22 -13.78 13.95 -12.86
CA GLN A 22 -13.43 15.38 -12.91
C GLN A 22 -13.16 15.83 -14.35
N GLN A 23 -12.35 15.07 -15.11
CA GLN A 23 -12.07 15.35 -16.53
C GLN A 23 -13.33 15.29 -17.42
N ALA A 24 -14.25 14.39 -17.07
CA ALA A 24 -15.52 14.22 -17.79
C ALA A 24 -16.62 15.20 -17.36
N GLY A 25 -16.34 16.11 -16.43
CA GLY A 25 -17.31 17.08 -15.90
C GLY A 25 -18.49 16.44 -15.17
N ARG A 26 -18.32 15.22 -14.61
CA ARG A 26 -19.38 14.49 -13.90
C ARG A 26 -19.46 14.98 -12.45
N ASP A 27 -20.69 14.94 -11.90
CA ASP A 27 -20.86 15.20 -10.48
C ASP A 27 -20.48 13.97 -9.65
N PHE A 28 -19.61 14.17 -8.65
CA PHE A 28 -19.21 13.13 -7.71
C PHE A 28 -18.68 13.71 -6.40
N VAL A 29 -18.68 12.86 -5.38
CA VAL A 29 -17.96 13.07 -4.12
C VAL A 29 -17.12 11.82 -3.85
N LEU A 30 -15.89 11.99 -3.41
CA LEU A 30 -15.03 10.93 -2.89
C LEU A 30 -14.93 11.07 -1.38
N VAL A 31 -15.19 9.97 -0.66
CA VAL A 31 -15.08 9.89 0.80
C VAL A 31 -13.99 8.91 1.20
N GLU A 32 -13.19 9.29 2.19
CA GLU A 32 -12.11 8.50 2.75
C GLU A 32 -12.29 8.41 4.28
N ALA A 33 -12.07 7.24 4.83
CA ALA A 33 -12.26 6.98 6.26
C ALA A 33 -11.18 7.63 7.14
N ARG A 34 -9.97 7.82 6.60
CA ARG A 34 -8.81 8.42 7.29
C ARG A 34 -8.75 9.93 7.05
N ASP A 35 -7.88 10.57 7.81
CA ASP A 35 -7.44 11.96 7.63
C ASP A 35 -6.51 12.16 6.42
N ARG A 36 -6.18 11.09 5.69
CA ARG A 36 -5.27 11.07 4.54
C ARG A 36 -5.78 10.22 3.38
N LEU A 37 -5.41 10.62 2.17
CA LEU A 37 -5.56 9.83 0.95
C LEU A 37 -4.44 8.78 0.81
N GLY A 38 -4.57 7.87 -0.16
CA GLY A 38 -3.56 6.90 -0.55
C GLY A 38 -3.89 5.44 -0.20
N GLY A 39 -4.74 5.20 0.81
CA GLY A 39 -5.09 3.84 1.24
C GLY A 39 -3.85 3.06 1.69
N ARG A 40 -3.45 2.01 0.93
CA ARG A 40 -2.23 1.20 1.17
C ARG A 40 -0.93 1.88 0.73
N ILE A 41 -0.99 3.01 0.07
CA ILE A 41 0.16 3.86 -0.22
C ILE A 41 0.36 4.78 1.00
N ASP A 42 1.54 4.69 1.60
CA ASP A 42 1.98 5.50 2.74
C ASP A 42 3.50 5.63 2.68
N VAL A 43 4.07 6.65 3.31
CA VAL A 43 5.50 6.95 3.23
C VAL A 43 6.09 7.41 4.56
N LEU A 44 7.33 7.01 4.82
CA LEU A 44 8.21 7.67 5.77
C LEU A 44 8.85 8.88 5.07
N ARG A 45 8.83 10.06 5.71
CA ARG A 45 9.47 11.26 5.18
C ARG A 45 10.76 11.56 5.94
N ASP A 46 11.85 11.74 5.19
CA ASP A 46 13.16 12.12 5.74
C ASP A 46 13.97 12.92 4.72
N GLY A 47 14.65 13.99 5.16
CA GLY A 47 15.51 14.81 4.32
C GLY A 47 14.85 15.37 3.04
N GLY A 48 13.53 15.62 3.05
CA GLY A 48 12.77 16.03 1.87
C GLY A 48 12.36 14.88 0.94
N SER A 49 12.87 13.66 1.16
CA SER A 49 12.53 12.45 0.41
C SER A 49 11.40 11.66 1.07
N ALA A 50 10.78 10.77 0.29
CA ALA A 50 9.70 9.89 0.74
C ALA A 50 10.02 8.43 0.41
N PHE A 51 9.86 7.57 1.40
CA PHE A 51 10.19 6.14 1.35
C PHE A 51 8.93 5.31 1.58
N ASP A 52 8.61 4.46 0.61
CA ASP A 52 7.35 3.72 0.59
C ASP A 52 7.22 2.71 1.74
N LEU A 53 6.16 2.86 2.52
CA LEU A 53 5.73 1.92 3.57
C LEU A 53 4.74 0.87 3.05
N GLY A 54 4.26 1.04 1.83
CA GLY A 54 3.39 0.13 1.07
C GLY A 54 4.05 -0.35 -0.21
N PRO A 55 3.33 -0.34 -1.36
CA PRO A 55 3.90 -0.69 -2.67
C PRO A 55 5.01 0.29 -3.04
N SER A 56 6.09 -0.24 -3.64
CA SER A 56 7.26 0.56 -4.04
C SER A 56 7.54 0.48 -5.53
N TRP A 57 7.03 -0.55 -6.23
CA TRP A 57 7.43 -0.89 -7.57
C TRP A 57 6.27 -1.02 -8.54
N PHE A 58 6.60 -0.78 -9.80
CA PHE A 58 5.83 -1.21 -10.95
C PHE A 58 6.79 -1.67 -12.06
N TRP A 59 6.28 -2.36 -13.09
CA TRP A 59 7.12 -3.02 -14.08
C TRP A 59 6.89 -2.47 -15.48
N PRO A 60 7.90 -2.60 -16.37
CA PRO A 60 7.69 -2.44 -17.81
C PRO A 60 6.51 -3.31 -18.28
N GLY A 61 5.72 -2.79 -19.20
CA GLY A 61 4.55 -3.50 -19.70
C GLY A 61 3.27 -3.33 -18.85
N GLN A 62 3.28 -2.42 -17.89
CA GLN A 62 2.07 -1.97 -17.18
C GLN A 62 1.54 -0.65 -17.78
N PRO A 63 0.80 -0.68 -18.91
CA PRO A 63 0.50 0.51 -19.73
C PRO A 63 -0.33 1.57 -18.98
N ARG A 64 -1.10 1.15 -17.97
CA ARG A 64 -1.86 2.10 -17.14
C ARG A 64 -0.95 2.91 -16.23
N MET A 65 0.10 2.28 -15.66
CA MET A 65 1.10 2.98 -14.85
C MET A 65 1.93 3.93 -15.72
N ASP A 66 2.42 3.47 -16.88
CA ASP A 66 3.15 4.30 -17.83
C ASP A 66 2.35 5.53 -18.27
N THR A 67 1.08 5.34 -18.60
CA THR A 67 0.21 6.44 -19.04
C THR A 67 -0.02 7.42 -17.91
N LEU A 68 -0.25 6.91 -16.69
CA LEU A 68 -0.56 7.74 -15.54
C LEU A 68 0.65 8.56 -15.10
N THR A 69 1.82 7.95 -14.97
CA THR A 69 3.07 8.64 -14.56
C THR A 69 3.46 9.72 -15.55
N ARG A 70 3.41 9.43 -16.87
CA ARG A 70 3.68 10.42 -17.93
C ARG A 70 2.68 11.57 -17.90
N ARG A 71 1.39 11.28 -17.80
CA ARG A 71 0.33 12.31 -17.77
C ARG A 71 0.47 13.24 -16.58
N LEU A 72 0.90 12.71 -15.43
CA LEU A 72 1.07 13.47 -14.20
C LEU A 72 2.47 14.12 -14.10
N GLY A 73 3.34 13.94 -15.10
CA GLY A 73 4.68 14.52 -15.11
C GLY A 73 5.61 13.96 -14.03
N LEU A 74 5.40 12.70 -13.61
CA LEU A 74 6.19 12.10 -12.54
C LEU A 74 7.49 11.51 -13.09
N THR A 75 8.59 11.72 -12.35
CA THR A 75 9.89 11.14 -12.66
C THR A 75 9.92 9.67 -12.26
N VAL A 76 10.24 8.80 -13.22
CA VAL A 76 10.38 7.35 -13.03
C VAL A 76 11.86 6.98 -13.12
N PHE A 77 12.33 6.11 -12.24
CA PHE A 77 13.70 5.61 -12.24
C PHE A 77 13.74 4.11 -11.93
N SER A 78 14.84 3.45 -12.32
CA SER A 78 15.01 2.01 -12.12
C SER A 78 15.32 1.69 -10.66
N GLN A 79 14.81 0.55 -10.16
CA GLN A 79 15.24 -0.01 -8.90
C GLN A 79 16.76 -0.25 -8.94
N HIS A 80 17.46 0.19 -7.91
CA HIS A 80 18.88 -0.10 -7.76
C HIS A 80 19.08 -1.59 -7.45
N ALA A 81 19.93 -2.26 -8.23
CA ALA A 81 20.25 -3.67 -8.08
C ALA A 81 21.73 -3.97 -8.31
N ALA A 82 22.56 -2.93 -8.56
CA ALA A 82 23.99 -3.11 -8.82
C ALA A 82 24.75 -3.44 -7.54
N GLY A 83 25.63 -4.43 -7.61
CA GLY A 83 26.46 -4.89 -6.49
C GLY A 83 26.09 -6.30 -6.02
N ASN A 84 26.77 -6.77 -4.98
CA ASN A 84 26.57 -8.08 -4.40
C ASN A 84 25.35 -8.10 -3.48
N LEU A 85 24.51 -9.13 -3.59
CA LEU A 85 23.47 -9.44 -2.62
C LEU A 85 24.07 -10.03 -1.35
N SER A 86 23.31 -9.92 -0.25
CA SER A 86 23.62 -10.60 1.01
C SER A 86 22.60 -11.72 1.25
N TYR A 87 23.09 -12.90 1.61
CA TYR A 87 22.26 -14.00 2.08
C TYR A 87 22.63 -14.34 3.52
N GLU A 88 21.67 -14.41 4.41
CA GLU A 88 21.83 -14.81 5.81
C GLU A 88 21.10 -16.14 6.03
N ASP A 89 21.85 -17.18 6.43
CA ASP A 89 21.28 -18.49 6.72
C ASP A 89 20.54 -18.52 8.08
N GLU A 90 20.01 -19.69 8.45
CA GLU A 90 19.28 -19.88 9.70
C GLU A 90 20.14 -19.74 10.97
N ASN A 91 21.47 -19.82 10.84
CA ASN A 91 22.43 -19.66 11.93
C ASN A 91 22.95 -18.22 12.03
N GLY A 92 22.55 -17.33 11.12
CA GLY A 92 23.00 -15.95 11.05
C GLY A 92 24.32 -15.75 10.32
N ALA A 93 24.83 -16.76 9.60
CA ALA A 93 26.02 -16.64 8.77
C ALA A 93 25.68 -15.89 7.48
N VAL A 94 26.43 -14.82 7.19
CA VAL A 94 26.20 -13.93 6.04
C VAL A 94 27.16 -14.29 4.90
N GLN A 95 26.60 -14.55 3.72
CA GLN A 95 27.32 -14.78 2.47
C GLN A 95 27.05 -13.64 1.50
N ARG A 96 28.05 -13.26 0.71
CA ARG A 96 27.97 -12.20 -0.31
C ARG A 96 27.93 -12.80 -1.72
N GLY A 97 27.19 -12.14 -2.64
CA GLY A 97 27.09 -12.58 -4.04
C GLY A 97 26.27 -13.86 -4.23
N VAL A 98 25.49 -14.26 -3.25
CA VAL A 98 24.60 -15.43 -3.32
C VAL A 98 23.15 -14.97 -3.37
N GLY A 99 22.41 -15.46 -4.36
CA GLY A 99 21.01 -15.12 -4.58
C GLY A 99 20.77 -14.39 -5.91
N TYR A 100 19.61 -13.73 -6.04
CA TYR A 100 19.23 -12.94 -7.20
C TYR A 100 18.50 -11.70 -6.77
N ALA A 101 18.64 -10.60 -7.53
CA ALA A 101 17.92 -9.36 -7.30
C ALA A 101 16.46 -9.51 -7.76
N SER A 102 15.54 -9.82 -6.85
CA SER A 102 14.15 -10.16 -7.15
C SER A 102 13.38 -9.02 -7.82
N MET A 103 13.79 -7.77 -7.55
CA MET A 103 13.12 -6.57 -8.08
C MET A 103 13.93 -5.86 -9.17
N GLU A 104 15.00 -6.49 -9.69
CA GLU A 104 15.75 -5.96 -10.83
C GLU A 104 14.84 -5.75 -12.05
N GLY A 105 15.01 -4.63 -12.74
CA GLY A 105 14.19 -4.24 -13.88
C GLY A 105 12.82 -3.63 -13.53
N SER A 106 12.47 -3.53 -12.25
CA SER A 106 11.31 -2.76 -11.82
C SER A 106 11.60 -1.26 -11.78
N TYR A 107 10.54 -0.46 -11.74
CA TYR A 107 10.59 1.00 -11.66
C TYR A 107 10.07 1.49 -10.31
N ARG A 108 10.62 2.63 -9.90
CA ARG A 108 10.17 3.45 -8.77
C ARG A 108 9.81 4.85 -9.25
N ILE A 109 9.14 5.61 -8.40
CA ILE A 109 8.75 7.01 -8.66
C ILE A 109 9.50 7.90 -7.67
N GLU A 110 10.07 8.99 -8.16
CA GLU A 110 10.63 10.02 -7.29
C GLU A 110 9.54 10.58 -6.36
N GLY A 111 9.84 10.65 -5.06
CA GLY A 111 8.85 10.96 -4.02
C GLY A 111 7.97 9.77 -3.61
N GLY A 112 8.31 8.55 -4.08
CA GLY A 112 7.58 7.31 -3.79
C GLY A 112 6.24 7.22 -4.50
N MET A 113 5.50 6.14 -4.26
CA MET A 113 4.14 5.97 -4.79
C MET A 113 3.16 7.06 -4.30
N MET A 114 3.50 7.75 -3.20
CA MET A 114 2.70 8.88 -2.71
C MET A 114 2.68 10.05 -3.70
N ALA A 115 3.68 10.18 -4.58
CA ALA A 115 3.67 11.18 -5.65
C ALA A 115 2.47 11.00 -6.60
N LEU A 116 2.09 9.75 -6.92
CA LEU A 116 0.85 9.46 -7.67
C LEU A 116 -0.40 9.95 -6.95
N VAL A 117 -0.49 9.67 -5.65
CA VAL A 117 -1.64 10.06 -4.81
C VAL A 117 -1.76 11.58 -4.78
N THR A 118 -0.65 12.27 -4.51
CA THR A 118 -0.60 13.73 -4.43
C THR A 118 -0.96 14.38 -5.77
N ALA A 119 -0.38 13.88 -6.87
CA ALA A 119 -0.64 14.41 -8.20
C ALA A 119 -2.08 14.18 -8.66
N LEU A 120 -2.68 13.01 -8.36
CA LEU A 120 -4.11 12.78 -8.64
C LEU A 120 -5.01 13.67 -7.80
N ALA A 121 -4.75 13.76 -6.50
CA ALA A 121 -5.55 14.58 -5.59
C ALA A 121 -5.54 16.07 -6.00
N SER A 122 -4.40 16.59 -6.50
CA SER A 122 -4.29 17.96 -6.98
C SER A 122 -5.13 18.28 -8.23
N GLN A 123 -5.55 17.25 -8.98
CA GLN A 123 -6.45 17.41 -10.13
C GLN A 123 -7.93 17.46 -9.72
N ILE A 124 -8.26 17.13 -8.49
CA ILE A 124 -9.63 17.02 -7.99
C ILE A 124 -9.95 18.29 -7.17
N ALA A 125 -11.10 18.89 -7.42
CA ALA A 125 -11.56 20.04 -6.65
C ALA A 125 -11.68 19.67 -5.15
N PRO A 126 -11.07 20.42 -4.22
CA PRO A 126 -11.08 20.07 -2.79
C PRO A 126 -12.47 19.83 -2.20
N ALA A 127 -13.49 20.55 -2.67
CA ALA A 127 -14.88 20.39 -2.22
C ALA A 127 -15.48 19.01 -2.56
N ARG A 128 -14.85 18.24 -3.46
CA ARG A 128 -15.26 16.88 -3.84
C ARG A 128 -14.57 15.78 -3.01
N LEU A 129 -13.62 16.16 -2.15
CA LEU A 129 -12.88 15.23 -1.28
C LEU A 129 -13.36 15.39 0.16
N LYS A 130 -13.75 14.30 0.80
CA LYS A 130 -14.19 14.28 2.19
C LYS A 130 -13.34 13.25 2.95
N LEU A 131 -12.44 13.74 3.78
CA LEU A 131 -11.63 12.92 4.69
C LEU A 131 -12.35 12.72 6.02
N ASP A 132 -11.83 11.89 6.91
CA ASP A 132 -12.42 11.58 8.23
C ASP A 132 -13.90 11.18 8.13
N ALA A 133 -14.25 10.46 7.04
CA ALA A 133 -15.63 10.09 6.73
C ALA A 133 -15.78 8.55 6.60
N PRO A 134 -15.59 7.78 7.70
CA PRO A 134 -15.75 6.33 7.66
C PRO A 134 -17.22 5.96 7.43
N VAL A 135 -17.46 5.22 6.34
CA VAL A 135 -18.79 4.69 5.99
C VAL A 135 -19.11 3.51 6.90
N VAL A 136 -20.27 3.54 7.54
CA VAL A 136 -20.75 2.48 8.44
C VAL A 136 -21.99 1.76 7.92
N GLU A 137 -22.79 2.41 7.08
CA GLU A 137 -23.98 1.79 6.47
C GLU A 137 -24.20 2.29 5.04
N ILE A 138 -24.67 1.40 4.18
CA ILE A 138 -25.09 1.70 2.80
C ILE A 138 -26.47 1.09 2.57
N ASP A 139 -27.43 1.94 2.25
CA ASP A 139 -28.81 1.54 1.94
C ASP A 139 -29.06 1.48 0.43
N GLN A 140 -29.88 0.53 -0.01
CA GLN A 140 -30.24 0.34 -1.43
C GLN A 140 -30.92 1.57 -2.05
N SER A 141 -31.53 2.43 -1.26
CA SER A 141 -32.06 3.71 -1.74
C SER A 141 -30.97 4.64 -2.30
N GLY A 142 -29.70 4.38 -1.90
CA GLY A 142 -28.53 5.19 -2.23
C GLY A 142 -28.05 6.07 -1.07
N THR A 143 -28.63 5.90 0.11
CA THR A 143 -28.20 6.61 1.31
C THR A 143 -26.99 5.92 1.92
N VAL A 144 -25.94 6.69 2.15
CA VAL A 144 -24.69 6.25 2.81
C VAL A 144 -24.55 7.02 4.11
N THR A 145 -24.39 6.29 5.21
CA THR A 145 -24.26 6.83 6.57
C THR A 145 -22.82 6.73 7.05
N PHE A 146 -22.30 7.79 7.61
CA PHE A 146 -20.96 7.89 8.21
C PHE A 146 -20.99 7.66 9.72
N ALA A 147 -19.85 7.35 10.30
CA ALA A 147 -19.73 7.08 11.74
C ALA A 147 -20.15 8.24 12.65
N ASN A 148 -20.08 9.48 12.15
CA ASN A 148 -20.55 10.68 12.87
C ASN A 148 -22.08 10.92 12.76
N GLY A 149 -22.81 10.03 12.06
CA GLY A 149 -24.25 10.14 11.83
C GLY A 149 -24.66 10.97 10.61
N ASP A 150 -23.73 11.65 9.95
CA ASP A 150 -24.01 12.37 8.70
C ASP A 150 -24.41 11.40 7.58
N THR A 151 -25.12 11.89 6.57
CA THR A 151 -25.51 11.08 5.40
C THR A 151 -25.26 11.79 4.08
N ILE A 152 -24.99 10.99 3.05
CA ILE A 152 -24.98 11.39 1.64
C ILE A 152 -25.92 10.46 0.88
N THR A 153 -26.77 11.02 -0.01
CA THR A 153 -27.56 10.23 -0.95
C THR A 153 -26.90 10.30 -2.32
N ALA A 154 -26.70 9.15 -2.97
CA ALA A 154 -26.06 9.06 -4.27
C ALA A 154 -26.92 8.32 -5.29
N GLY A 155 -26.83 8.74 -6.55
CA GLY A 155 -27.39 8.02 -7.68
C GLY A 155 -26.71 6.68 -7.91
N GLN A 156 -25.38 6.67 -7.78
CA GLN A 156 -24.52 5.49 -7.91
C GLN A 156 -23.42 5.51 -6.84
N ILE A 157 -23.09 4.35 -6.29
CA ILE A 157 -22.06 4.18 -5.25
C ILE A 157 -20.96 3.28 -5.80
N VAL A 158 -19.71 3.74 -5.77
CA VAL A 158 -18.55 2.97 -6.18
C VAL A 158 -17.69 2.65 -4.95
N LEU A 159 -17.52 1.37 -4.65
CA LEU A 159 -16.74 0.87 -3.53
C LEU A 159 -15.29 0.62 -3.98
N ALA A 160 -14.43 1.61 -3.81
CA ALA A 160 -13.00 1.56 -4.13
C ALA A 160 -12.15 1.14 -2.92
N ILE A 161 -12.65 0.22 -2.11
CA ILE A 161 -12.05 -0.31 -0.89
C ILE A 161 -11.90 -1.84 -0.97
N PRO A 162 -11.04 -2.46 -0.14
CA PRO A 162 -10.86 -3.92 -0.17
C PRO A 162 -12.16 -4.68 0.09
N PRO A 163 -12.44 -5.79 -0.65
CA PRO A 163 -13.71 -6.54 -0.51
C PRO A 163 -13.98 -7.03 0.91
N ARG A 164 -12.96 -7.48 1.64
CA ARG A 164 -13.10 -7.90 3.05
C ARG A 164 -13.47 -6.74 3.98
N VAL A 165 -13.05 -5.51 3.65
CA VAL A 165 -13.46 -4.30 4.38
C VAL A 165 -14.92 -3.96 4.04
N ILE A 166 -15.37 -4.14 2.78
CA ILE A 166 -16.78 -3.97 2.41
C ILE A 166 -17.67 -4.89 3.26
N ALA A 167 -17.22 -6.13 3.51
CA ALA A 167 -17.97 -7.09 4.31
C ALA A 167 -18.19 -6.67 5.78
N THR A 168 -17.49 -5.63 6.25
CA THR A 168 -17.69 -5.06 7.61
C THR A 168 -18.68 -3.91 7.65
N ILE A 169 -19.08 -3.37 6.50
CA ILE A 169 -20.05 -2.29 6.39
C ILE A 169 -21.47 -2.90 6.45
N LYS A 170 -22.36 -2.27 7.21
CA LYS A 170 -23.78 -2.65 7.22
C LYS A 170 -24.42 -2.31 5.87
N ILE A 171 -25.02 -3.29 5.24
CA ILE A 171 -25.72 -3.15 3.95
C ILE A 171 -27.22 -3.39 4.17
N THR A 172 -28.06 -2.50 3.66
CA THR A 172 -29.52 -2.58 3.83
C THR A 172 -30.24 -2.52 2.46
N PRO A 173 -31.04 -3.52 2.03
CA PRO A 173 -31.15 -4.84 2.66
C PRO A 173 -29.84 -5.61 2.57
N ASP A 174 -29.69 -6.59 3.45
CA ASP A 174 -28.47 -7.37 3.52
C ASP A 174 -28.16 -8.09 2.21
N PHE A 175 -26.87 -8.22 1.89
CA PHE A 175 -26.44 -9.03 0.74
C PHE A 175 -26.84 -10.50 0.93
N ASP A 176 -27.16 -11.16 -0.17
CA ASP A 176 -27.32 -12.61 -0.15
C ASP A 176 -26.00 -13.32 0.22
N ALA A 177 -26.11 -14.60 0.57
CA ALA A 177 -24.98 -15.40 1.02
C ALA A 177 -23.87 -15.53 -0.05
N ALA A 178 -24.23 -15.55 -1.34
CA ALA A 178 -23.27 -15.69 -2.43
C ALA A 178 -22.41 -14.41 -2.59
N VAL A 179 -23.03 -13.24 -2.45
CA VAL A 179 -22.34 -11.94 -2.47
C VAL A 179 -21.42 -11.83 -1.25
N ARG A 180 -21.92 -12.10 -0.04
CA ARG A 180 -21.12 -12.07 1.19
C ARG A 180 -19.90 -12.99 1.12
N GLN A 181 -20.12 -14.23 0.69
CA GLN A 181 -19.05 -15.22 0.57
C GLN A 181 -18.01 -14.78 -0.48
N SER A 182 -18.46 -14.20 -1.59
CA SER A 182 -17.57 -13.66 -2.63
C SER A 182 -16.68 -12.53 -2.11
N LEU A 183 -17.22 -11.62 -1.29
CA LEU A 183 -16.43 -10.55 -0.66
C LEU A 183 -15.35 -11.11 0.28
N ILE A 184 -15.73 -12.07 1.14
CA ILE A 184 -14.81 -12.71 2.10
C ILE A 184 -13.70 -13.49 1.38
N ASN A 185 -14.03 -14.15 0.27
CA ASN A 185 -13.10 -14.99 -0.49
C ASN A 185 -12.09 -14.20 -1.34
N ILE A 186 -12.23 -12.88 -1.46
CA ILE A 186 -11.22 -12.04 -2.13
C ILE A 186 -10.29 -11.47 -1.07
N PRO A 187 -9.09 -12.06 -0.89
CA PRO A 187 -8.16 -11.57 0.11
C PRO A 187 -7.57 -10.22 -0.29
N THR A 188 -7.24 -9.41 0.71
CA THR A 188 -6.50 -8.17 0.48
C THR A 188 -5.04 -8.50 0.24
N TRP A 189 -4.58 -8.39 -1.03
CA TRP A 189 -3.19 -8.67 -1.37
C TRP A 189 -2.23 -7.82 -0.54
N MET A 190 -1.26 -8.48 0.11
CA MET A 190 -0.28 -7.87 1.04
C MET A 190 -0.92 -7.17 2.25
N GLY A 191 -2.23 -7.35 2.49
CA GLY A 191 -2.92 -6.74 3.63
C GLY A 191 -2.43 -7.25 4.99
N GLY A 192 -1.94 -8.49 5.05
CA GLY A 192 -1.37 -9.10 6.26
C GLY A 192 0.12 -8.83 6.46
N GLN A 193 0.78 -8.05 5.60
CA GLN A 193 2.21 -7.80 5.66
C GLN A 193 2.58 -6.65 6.60
N ALA A 194 3.81 -6.70 7.11
CA ALA A 194 4.45 -5.55 7.74
C ALA A 194 5.76 -5.24 7.00
N LYS A 195 6.08 -3.95 6.94
CA LYS A 195 7.28 -3.42 6.27
C LYS A 195 8.05 -2.54 7.24
N PHE A 196 9.34 -2.78 7.35
CA PHE A 196 10.27 -1.93 8.09
C PHE A 196 11.10 -1.11 7.11
N VAL A 197 11.27 0.18 7.39
CA VAL A 197 12.12 1.10 6.61
C VAL A 197 13.11 1.77 7.56
N ALA A 198 14.36 1.87 7.16
CA ALA A 198 15.42 2.59 7.85
C ALA A 198 16.12 3.55 6.88
N THR A 199 16.28 4.82 7.26
CA THR A 199 16.97 5.84 6.46
C THR A 199 18.34 6.17 7.01
N TYR A 200 19.24 6.59 6.13
CA TYR A 200 20.64 6.90 6.41
C TYR A 200 21.04 8.13 5.60
N ALA A 201 22.08 8.85 6.02
CA ALA A 201 22.57 10.03 5.30
C ALA A 201 22.96 9.71 3.84
N ARG A 202 23.46 8.50 3.59
CA ARG A 202 23.89 7.99 2.27
C ARG A 202 23.74 6.47 2.21
N PRO A 203 23.70 5.85 1.04
CA PRO A 203 23.65 4.41 0.85
C PRO A 203 25.06 3.78 1.01
N PHE A 204 25.61 3.80 2.23
CA PHE A 204 26.98 3.39 2.56
C PHE A 204 27.30 1.95 2.11
N TRP A 205 26.32 1.05 2.04
CA TRP A 205 26.49 -0.32 1.57
C TRP A 205 26.95 -0.38 0.11
N ARG A 206 26.63 0.63 -0.70
CA ARG A 206 27.09 0.70 -2.10
C ARG A 206 28.60 0.92 -2.19
N ASP A 207 29.20 1.64 -1.23
CA ASP A 207 30.65 1.84 -1.15
C ASP A 207 31.39 0.51 -0.84
N GLU A 208 30.70 -0.42 -0.17
CA GLU A 208 31.19 -1.77 0.10
C GLU A 208 30.90 -2.76 -1.06
N GLY A 209 30.41 -2.26 -2.20
CA GLY A 209 30.06 -3.09 -3.36
C GLY A 209 28.79 -3.91 -3.19
N LEU A 210 27.92 -3.54 -2.24
CA LEU A 210 26.66 -4.24 -1.98
C LEU A 210 25.50 -3.53 -2.69
N SER A 211 24.52 -4.31 -3.19
CA SER A 211 23.32 -3.78 -3.85
C SER A 211 22.32 -3.16 -2.89
N GLY A 212 22.36 -3.54 -1.62
CA GLY A 212 21.29 -3.23 -0.66
C GLY A 212 20.19 -4.30 -0.63
N ASP A 213 20.26 -5.29 -1.54
CA ASP A 213 19.37 -6.44 -1.50
C ASP A 213 19.89 -7.53 -0.57
N ALA A 214 18.99 -8.15 0.18
CA ALA A 214 19.30 -9.32 0.99
C ALA A 214 18.11 -10.26 1.14
N MET A 215 18.42 -11.55 1.27
CA MET A 215 17.50 -12.59 1.71
C MET A 215 17.99 -13.15 3.04
N SER A 216 17.09 -13.34 4.00
CA SER A 216 17.46 -13.83 5.32
C SER A 216 16.52 -14.91 5.83
N ARG A 217 17.12 -15.91 6.49
CA ARG A 217 16.41 -16.93 7.29
C ARG A 217 16.63 -16.75 8.80
N HIS A 218 17.31 -15.67 9.20
CA HIS A 218 17.67 -15.40 10.58
C HIS A 218 17.38 -13.96 10.97
N GLY A 219 16.15 -13.67 11.33
CA GLY A 219 15.73 -12.33 11.76
C GLY A 219 14.31 -12.00 11.33
N PRO A 220 13.80 -10.84 11.72
CA PRO A 220 12.41 -10.53 11.43
C PRO A 220 12.14 -10.24 9.94
N MET A 221 13.13 -9.71 9.19
CA MET A 221 12.98 -9.43 7.77
C MET A 221 13.47 -10.59 6.93
N VAL A 222 12.64 -11.02 5.98
CA VAL A 222 12.95 -12.16 5.09
C VAL A 222 13.51 -11.73 3.75
N GLU A 223 13.12 -10.55 3.28
CA GLU A 223 13.55 -9.95 2.02
C GLU A 223 13.78 -8.47 2.24
N ILE A 224 14.94 -7.96 1.85
CA ILE A 224 15.41 -6.59 2.08
C ILE A 224 15.85 -5.99 0.76
N HIS A 225 15.60 -4.69 0.56
CA HIS A 225 15.95 -3.97 -0.66
C HIS A 225 16.46 -2.57 -0.38
N ASP A 226 17.29 -2.08 -1.31
CA ASP A 226 17.63 -0.66 -1.39
C ASP A 226 16.38 0.16 -1.72
N ALA A 227 16.08 1.13 -0.88
CA ALA A 227 14.98 2.07 -1.04
C ALA A 227 15.46 3.51 -1.19
N SER A 228 16.75 3.73 -1.40
CA SER A 228 17.35 5.06 -1.47
C SER A 228 16.64 5.97 -2.47
N ALA A 229 16.74 7.28 -2.25
CA ALA A 229 16.28 8.30 -3.21
C ALA A 229 16.90 8.11 -4.59
N MET A 230 16.33 8.71 -5.62
CA MET A 230 16.74 8.52 -7.02
C MET A 230 18.22 8.87 -7.23
N ASP A 231 18.72 9.91 -6.60
CA ASP A 231 20.13 10.35 -6.64
C ASP A 231 21.03 9.60 -5.62
N GLY A 232 20.45 8.68 -4.85
CA GLY A 232 21.13 7.91 -3.81
C GLY A 232 21.14 8.56 -2.42
N SER A 233 20.70 9.81 -2.27
CA SER A 233 20.72 10.51 -0.97
C SER A 233 19.38 11.18 -0.66
N PRO A 234 18.78 10.91 0.51
CA PRO A 234 19.20 9.98 1.56
C PRO A 234 19.20 8.52 1.12
N GLY A 235 20.08 7.71 1.72
CA GLY A 235 20.06 6.25 1.59
C GLY A 235 18.89 5.65 2.40
N ALA A 236 18.33 4.54 1.95
CA ALA A 236 17.35 3.79 2.72
C ALA A 236 17.39 2.32 2.39
N LEU A 237 17.14 1.50 3.42
CA LEU A 237 16.87 0.07 3.30
C LEU A 237 15.46 -0.20 3.80
N PHE A 238 14.76 -1.09 3.14
CA PHE A 238 13.51 -1.63 3.69
C PHE A 238 13.48 -3.15 3.64
N GLY A 239 12.68 -3.76 4.50
CA GLY A 239 12.46 -5.20 4.47
C GLY A 239 11.04 -5.59 4.80
N PHE A 240 10.60 -6.73 4.25
CA PHE A 240 9.34 -7.36 4.61
C PHE A 240 9.51 -8.21 5.86
N ILE A 241 8.65 -7.99 6.85
CA ILE A 241 8.64 -8.77 8.09
C ILE A 241 8.04 -10.15 7.82
N GLY A 242 8.83 -11.20 8.02
CA GLY A 242 8.41 -12.60 7.85
C GLY A 242 7.66 -13.18 9.07
N VAL A 243 7.66 -12.47 10.19
CA VAL A 243 6.93 -12.90 11.39
C VAL A 243 5.42 -12.83 11.13
N PRO A 244 4.64 -13.90 11.41
CA PRO A 244 3.19 -13.90 11.20
C PRO A 244 2.46 -12.78 11.96
N ALA A 245 1.38 -12.23 11.39
CA ALA A 245 0.64 -11.11 11.98
C ALA A 245 0.27 -11.34 13.45
N ALA A 246 -0.28 -12.52 13.78
CA ALA A 246 -0.67 -12.86 15.15
C ALA A 246 0.48 -12.81 16.17
N GLN A 247 1.73 -12.97 15.72
CA GLN A 247 2.91 -12.91 16.56
C GLN A 247 3.53 -11.50 16.64
N ARG A 248 3.08 -10.57 15.78
CA ARG A 248 3.56 -9.18 15.75
C ARG A 248 2.78 -8.24 16.64
N ASP A 249 1.57 -8.65 17.05
CA ASP A 249 0.70 -7.80 17.87
C ASP A 249 1.39 -7.39 19.17
N GLY A 250 1.43 -6.09 19.44
CA GLY A 250 2.14 -5.53 20.59
C GLY A 250 3.67 -5.62 20.56
N GLN A 251 4.28 -6.12 19.46
CA GLN A 251 5.73 -6.36 19.37
C GLN A 251 6.50 -5.32 18.55
N SER A 252 5.90 -4.19 18.24
CA SER A 252 6.47 -3.19 17.30
C SER A 252 7.89 -2.74 17.68
N ASP A 253 8.17 -2.46 18.97
CA ASP A 253 9.48 -1.99 19.40
C ASP A 253 10.52 -3.10 19.35
N ALA A 254 10.15 -4.33 19.74
CA ALA A 254 11.04 -5.49 19.67
C ALA A 254 11.39 -5.82 18.19
N LEU A 255 10.41 -5.78 17.30
CA LEU A 255 10.62 -5.99 15.87
C LEU A 255 11.49 -4.89 15.25
N ARG A 256 11.29 -3.63 15.63
CA ARG A 256 12.12 -2.51 15.19
C ARG A 256 13.58 -2.71 15.62
N ALA A 257 13.82 -3.02 16.88
CA ALA A 257 15.17 -3.26 17.40
C ALA A 257 15.84 -4.46 16.72
N ALA A 258 15.12 -5.56 16.55
CA ALA A 258 15.62 -6.76 15.87
C ALA A 258 15.92 -6.52 14.38
N SER A 259 15.10 -5.69 13.70
CA SER A 259 15.34 -5.31 12.30
C SER A 259 16.60 -4.47 12.15
N ILE A 260 16.85 -3.51 13.05
CA ILE A 260 18.09 -2.71 13.04
C ILE A 260 19.32 -3.62 13.27
N ALA A 261 19.25 -4.53 14.26
CA ALA A 261 20.33 -5.48 14.53
C ALA A 261 20.59 -6.39 13.32
N GLN A 262 19.55 -6.83 12.62
CA GLN A 262 19.68 -7.62 11.37
C GLN A 262 20.36 -6.82 10.26
N LEU A 263 19.98 -5.54 10.05
CA LEU A 263 20.65 -4.67 9.08
C LEU A 263 22.16 -4.52 9.41
N GLY A 264 22.49 -4.41 10.71
CA GLY A 264 23.88 -4.37 11.15
C GLY A 264 24.71 -5.62 10.78
N ARG A 265 24.12 -6.81 10.89
CA ARG A 265 24.78 -8.07 10.45
C ARG A 265 24.95 -8.12 8.94
N LEU A 266 23.91 -7.71 8.20
CA LEU A 266 23.87 -7.80 6.74
C LEU A 266 24.72 -6.73 6.04
N PHE A 267 24.74 -5.51 6.54
CA PHE A 267 25.31 -4.36 5.85
C PHE A 267 26.42 -3.63 6.64
N GLY A 268 26.76 -4.13 7.84
CA GLY A 268 27.83 -3.56 8.64
C GLY A 268 27.37 -2.56 9.71
N PRO A 269 28.33 -2.04 10.50
CA PRO A 269 28.04 -1.25 11.72
C PRO A 269 27.35 0.08 11.47
N GLU A 270 27.50 0.70 10.29
CA GLU A 270 26.78 1.93 9.94
C GLU A 270 25.27 1.71 9.93
N ALA A 271 24.80 0.50 9.57
CA ALA A 271 23.38 0.15 9.56
C ALA A 271 22.73 0.16 10.95
N LEU A 272 23.51 0.07 12.01
CA LEU A 272 23.01 0.14 13.40
C LEU A 272 22.57 1.58 13.81
N LYS A 273 22.84 2.58 13.01
CA LYS A 273 22.61 4.00 13.33
C LYS A 273 21.72 4.68 12.27
N PRO A 274 20.48 4.19 12.06
CA PRO A 274 19.56 4.85 11.13
C PRO A 274 19.18 6.25 11.64
N GLN A 275 18.94 7.19 10.71
CA GLN A 275 18.44 8.54 11.01
C GLN A 275 16.98 8.48 11.44
N LYS A 276 16.18 7.73 10.69
CA LYS A 276 14.76 7.43 11.01
C LYS A 276 14.43 5.98 10.74
N THR A 277 13.44 5.47 11.43
CA THR A 277 12.86 4.15 11.16
C THR A 277 11.35 4.20 11.25
N GLU A 278 10.70 3.38 10.44
CA GLU A 278 9.26 3.15 10.53
C GLU A 278 8.97 1.66 10.34
N LEU A 279 8.11 1.12 11.19
CA LEU A 279 7.52 -0.21 11.05
C LEU A 279 6.03 -0.04 10.76
N ARG A 280 5.62 -0.32 9.53
CA ARG A 280 4.22 -0.26 9.13
C ARG A 280 3.62 -1.65 9.07
N ASP A 281 2.75 -1.98 10.01
CA ASP A 281 1.98 -3.22 10.00
C ASP A 281 0.60 -2.98 9.38
N TRP A 282 0.40 -3.52 8.17
CA TRP A 282 -0.86 -3.36 7.44
C TRP A 282 -1.96 -4.31 7.96
N ALA A 283 -1.60 -5.41 8.64
CA ALA A 283 -2.56 -6.35 9.21
C ALA A 283 -3.48 -5.68 10.24
N TYR A 284 -2.94 -4.70 10.96
CA TYR A 284 -3.65 -3.97 12.00
C TYR A 284 -4.17 -2.59 11.54
N ALA A 285 -4.32 -2.38 10.23
CA ALA A 285 -4.92 -1.19 9.65
C ALA A 285 -6.39 -1.46 9.25
N PRO A 286 -7.39 -1.15 10.11
CA PRO A 286 -8.78 -1.63 9.96
C PRO A 286 -9.47 -1.15 8.68
N GLN A 287 -9.05 0.00 8.12
CA GLN A 287 -9.57 0.50 6.83
C GLN A 287 -8.86 -0.13 5.62
N THR A 288 -7.96 -1.11 5.86
CA THR A 288 -7.16 -1.76 4.81
C THR A 288 -7.30 -3.28 4.85
N ALA A 289 -7.24 -3.87 6.05
CA ALA A 289 -7.26 -5.31 6.28
C ALA A 289 -8.33 -5.68 7.29
N SER A 290 -8.76 -6.92 7.24
CA SER A 290 -9.61 -7.57 8.24
C SER A 290 -8.81 -8.67 8.96
N ALA A 291 -9.34 -9.22 10.05
CA ALA A 291 -8.72 -10.36 10.73
C ALA A 291 -8.47 -11.57 9.80
N LEU A 292 -9.26 -11.71 8.73
CA LEU A 292 -9.05 -12.75 7.71
C LEU A 292 -7.77 -12.53 6.87
N ASP A 293 -7.23 -11.32 6.84
CA ASP A 293 -6.00 -10.99 6.11
C ASP A 293 -4.74 -11.22 6.96
N HIS A 294 -4.87 -11.61 8.25
CA HIS A 294 -3.74 -11.98 9.10
C HIS A 294 -3.06 -13.29 8.67
N GLN A 295 -3.75 -14.12 7.90
CA GLN A 295 -3.19 -15.35 7.35
C GLN A 295 -2.36 -15.03 6.10
N ALA A 296 -1.17 -15.64 6.02
CA ALA A 296 -0.32 -15.51 4.85
C ALA A 296 -1.02 -16.09 3.61
N LEU A 297 -0.94 -15.37 2.50
CA LEU A 297 -1.45 -15.84 1.21
C LEU A 297 -0.38 -16.65 0.50
N GLY A 298 -0.75 -17.82 0.00
CA GLY A 298 0.15 -18.69 -0.79
C GLY A 298 0.44 -18.16 -2.21
N GLY A 299 -0.15 -17.05 -2.62
CA GLY A 299 0.02 -16.45 -3.94
C GLY A 299 -0.91 -15.27 -4.20
N HIS A 300 -0.72 -14.63 -5.35
CA HIS A 300 -1.52 -13.50 -5.77
C HIS A 300 -2.98 -13.90 -6.02
N PRO A 301 -3.98 -13.13 -5.53
CA PRO A 301 -5.39 -13.39 -5.84
C PRO A 301 -5.66 -13.36 -7.35
N ARG A 302 -6.67 -14.12 -7.79
CA ARG A 302 -7.10 -14.07 -9.19
C ARG A 302 -7.61 -12.69 -9.56
N TYR A 303 -7.21 -12.22 -10.74
CA TYR A 303 -7.74 -10.97 -11.29
C TYR A 303 -9.19 -11.12 -11.73
N GLY A 304 -9.92 -10.01 -11.67
CA GLY A 304 -11.31 -9.91 -12.13
C GLY A 304 -12.32 -10.06 -10.99
N LEU A 305 -13.46 -9.42 -11.20
CA LEU A 305 -14.57 -9.41 -10.25
C LEU A 305 -15.42 -10.68 -10.44
N PRO A 306 -15.67 -11.48 -9.39
CA PRO A 306 -16.60 -12.59 -9.44
C PRO A 306 -17.99 -12.17 -9.96
N SER A 307 -18.68 -13.08 -10.64
CA SER A 307 -20.01 -12.80 -11.21
C SER A 307 -21.02 -12.33 -10.18
N ALA A 308 -20.99 -12.89 -8.97
CA ALA A 308 -21.86 -12.50 -7.86
C ALA A 308 -21.71 -11.05 -7.42
N LEU A 309 -20.56 -10.41 -7.69
CA LEU A 309 -20.28 -9.01 -7.33
C LEU A 309 -20.52 -8.04 -8.50
N ARG A 310 -20.99 -8.54 -9.63
CA ARG A 310 -21.31 -7.71 -10.79
C ARG A 310 -22.75 -7.24 -10.75
N ASN A 311 -22.99 -6.02 -11.19
CA ASN A 311 -24.32 -5.44 -11.34
C ASN A 311 -25.18 -5.45 -10.06
N LEU A 312 -24.56 -5.25 -8.90
CA LEU A 312 -25.27 -5.16 -7.64
C LEU A 312 -26.28 -4.01 -7.69
N TRP A 313 -27.50 -4.28 -7.17
CA TRP A 313 -28.60 -3.32 -7.18
C TRP A 313 -28.84 -2.70 -8.56
N GLN A 314 -28.79 -3.51 -9.62
CA GLN A 314 -28.99 -3.09 -11.02
C GLN A 314 -27.98 -2.01 -11.47
N GLY A 315 -26.73 -2.10 -10.98
CA GLY A 315 -25.65 -1.16 -11.31
C GLY A 315 -25.59 0.10 -10.44
N LYS A 316 -26.43 0.20 -9.42
CA LYS A 316 -26.36 1.31 -8.45
C LYS A 316 -25.18 1.17 -7.51
N LEU A 317 -24.77 -0.07 -7.19
CA LEU A 317 -23.59 -0.38 -6.40
C LEU A 317 -22.54 -1.07 -7.27
N ILE A 318 -21.34 -0.48 -7.33
CA ILE A 318 -20.23 -0.92 -8.20
C ILE A 318 -18.99 -1.19 -7.32
N MET A 319 -18.17 -2.19 -7.74
CA MET A 319 -16.86 -2.51 -7.14
C MET A 319 -15.76 -2.44 -8.18
#